data_836577f23ab8705f5d176ab3bf1c522b
#
_entry.id   836577f23ab8705f5d176ab3bf1c522b
#
_cell.length_a   1.000
_cell.length_b   1.000
_cell.length_c   1.000
_cell.angle_alpha   90.00
_cell.angle_beta   90.00
_cell.angle_gamma   90.00
#
_symmetry.space_group_name_H-M   'P 1'
#
loop_
_entity.id
_entity.type
_entity.pdbx_description
1 polymer ?
#
loop_
_entity_poly.entity_id
_entity_poly.type
_entity_poly.pdbx_seq_one_letter_code
_entity_poly.pdbx_strand_id
1 'polypeptide(L)'
;MFGAAGGSRETGVRFSAMSHPFIQANTNGRLHAADEPSITPLNRGFLYGDAIYEVWRTQAGVIFTWEEHWARLERSARALYLELPLGRADMLAEIRRTAAAYRERAAQPGELYIRLQVTRGGGAIGLDTGLADRPDFVLLVQPCPAVAAEKLRDGLRLSLATALRRNPVDALSPAWKTGNYLNNILCLREARARGADEVVILNQAGEVTEAAVSNIAFVRDGVVITPPLTAGILGGITRDLVLHTVAPAAGLVAREAPVRPADFAGMQECFLLSTTKDVGPVAAIDGVKFSVGTNTVTARLKAAFADYARGYAADHAAWRV
;
A
#
# COMPACT_ATOMS: atom_id res chain seq x y z
N MET A 1 63.56 12.03 18.18
CA MET A 1 62.55 11.26 18.92
C MET A 1 61.24 12.04 18.88
N PHE A 2 60.33 11.67 17.97
CA PHE A 2 58.99 12.18 17.99
C PHE A 2 58.04 10.96 17.88
N GLY A 3 57.37 10.66 18.96
CA GLY A 3 56.36 9.63 19.04
C GLY A 3 55.01 10.20 18.59
N ALA A 4 54.44 9.65 17.49
CA ALA A 4 53.09 9.94 17.09
C ALA A 4 52.16 8.86 17.63
N ALA A 5 51.32 9.22 18.59
CA ALA A 5 50.19 8.42 19.01
C ALA A 5 48.98 8.79 18.15
N GLY A 6 48.68 7.99 17.15
CA GLY A 6 47.46 8.09 16.37
C GLY A 6 46.33 7.29 16.99
N GLY A 7 45.46 7.96 17.74
CA GLY A 7 44.21 7.38 18.21
C GLY A 7 43.12 7.53 17.13
N SER A 8 42.84 6.48 16.42
CA SER A 8 41.65 6.41 15.55
C SER A 8 40.37 6.39 16.41
N ARG A 9 39.64 7.50 16.41
CA ARG A 9 38.27 7.54 16.96
C ARG A 9 37.33 6.91 15.92
N GLU A 10 36.98 5.67 16.13
CA GLU A 10 35.79 5.09 15.47
C GLU A 10 34.56 5.82 15.96
N THR A 11 34.04 6.74 15.16
CA THR A 11 32.70 7.33 15.36
C THR A 11 31.66 6.34 14.83
N GLY A 12 31.46 5.24 15.53
CA GLY A 12 30.35 4.34 15.27
C GLY A 12 29.04 5.03 15.64
N VAL A 13 28.31 5.51 14.64
CA VAL A 13 26.90 5.87 14.81
C VAL A 13 26.16 4.59 15.16
N ARG A 14 25.89 4.38 16.43
CA ARG A 14 24.99 3.30 16.89
C ARG A 14 23.58 3.68 16.46
N PHE A 15 23.13 3.12 15.35
CA PHE A 15 21.69 3.05 15.08
C PHE A 15 21.10 2.18 16.19
N SER A 16 20.24 2.77 17.03
CA SER A 16 19.41 2.00 17.95
C SER A 16 18.60 1.02 17.10
N ALA A 17 18.86 -0.27 17.23
CA ALA A 17 18.10 -1.31 16.58
C ALA A 17 16.66 -1.24 17.15
N MET A 18 15.77 -0.55 16.44
CA MET A 18 14.34 -0.75 16.67
C MET A 18 14.09 -2.22 16.35
N SER A 19 13.64 -3.00 17.33
CA SER A 19 13.27 -4.39 17.13
C SER A 19 12.07 -4.45 16.18
N HIS A 20 12.35 -4.60 14.90
CA HIS A 20 11.31 -4.89 13.91
C HIS A 20 10.80 -6.32 14.11
N PRO A 21 9.49 -6.57 13.95
CA PRO A 21 9.00 -7.93 13.96
C PRO A 21 9.73 -8.72 12.85
N PHE A 22 9.92 -10.02 13.08
CA PHE A 22 10.51 -10.90 12.08
C PHE A 22 9.71 -10.84 10.77
N ILE A 23 10.42 -10.70 9.66
CA ILE A 23 9.87 -10.71 8.31
C ILE A 23 10.53 -11.87 7.57
N GLN A 24 9.71 -12.82 7.08
CA GLN A 24 10.19 -13.87 6.19
C GLN A 24 10.28 -13.33 4.78
N ALA A 25 11.44 -13.45 4.16
CA ALA A 25 11.66 -13.14 2.76
C ALA A 25 11.79 -14.42 1.93
N ASN A 26 11.47 -14.28 0.64
CA ASN A 26 11.73 -15.26 -0.41
C ASN A 26 12.15 -14.49 -1.65
N THR A 27 13.41 -14.63 -2.03
CA THR A 27 13.96 -14.03 -3.25
C THR A 27 14.22 -15.12 -4.28
N ASN A 28 13.49 -15.12 -5.38
CA ASN A 28 13.61 -16.08 -6.48
C ASN A 28 13.63 -17.56 -6.00
N GLY A 29 12.77 -17.88 -5.04
CA GLY A 29 12.68 -19.22 -4.46
C GLY A 29 13.60 -19.47 -3.25
N ARG A 30 14.53 -18.59 -2.90
CA ARG A 30 15.37 -18.71 -1.69
C ARG A 30 14.67 -18.09 -0.49
N LEU A 31 14.34 -18.88 0.52
CA LEU A 31 13.82 -18.42 1.81
C LEU A 31 14.95 -17.87 2.68
N HIS A 32 14.75 -16.70 3.30
CA HIS A 32 15.73 -16.06 4.19
C HIS A 32 15.06 -15.01 5.10
N ALA A 33 15.78 -14.50 6.09
CA ALA A 33 15.32 -13.34 6.86
C ALA A 33 15.41 -12.07 6.00
N ALA A 34 14.50 -11.11 6.17
CA ALA A 34 14.42 -9.96 5.28
C ALA A 34 15.60 -8.98 5.41
N ASP A 35 16.41 -9.08 6.48
CA ASP A 35 17.62 -8.31 6.71
C ASP A 35 18.88 -8.94 6.08
N GLU A 36 18.75 -10.14 5.50
CA GLU A 36 19.85 -10.76 4.75
C GLU A 36 19.96 -10.17 3.33
N PRO A 37 21.19 -9.97 2.81
CA PRO A 37 21.38 -9.56 1.42
C PRO A 37 20.77 -10.57 0.42
N SER A 38 19.98 -10.07 -0.54
CA SER A 38 19.24 -10.98 -1.42
C SER A 38 19.16 -10.55 -2.89
N ILE A 39 19.31 -9.26 -3.18
CA ILE A 39 19.37 -8.73 -4.55
C ILE A 39 20.75 -8.11 -4.80
N THR A 40 21.19 -8.08 -6.06
CA THR A 40 22.46 -7.46 -6.41
C THR A 40 22.35 -5.94 -6.48
N PRO A 41 23.45 -5.19 -6.28
CA PRO A 41 23.47 -3.74 -6.49
C PRO A 41 23.10 -3.32 -7.93
N LEU A 42 23.24 -4.21 -8.90
CA LEU A 42 22.87 -3.98 -10.30
C LEU A 42 21.41 -4.22 -10.59
N ASN A 43 20.59 -4.61 -9.59
CA ASN A 43 19.16 -4.81 -9.79
C ASN A 43 18.49 -3.48 -10.20
N ARG A 44 17.76 -3.49 -11.31
CA ARG A 44 17.15 -2.31 -11.93
C ARG A 44 16.04 -1.73 -11.06
N GLY A 45 15.37 -2.56 -10.25
CA GLY A 45 14.43 -2.09 -9.25
C GLY A 45 15.10 -1.21 -8.19
N PHE A 46 16.34 -1.53 -7.80
CA PHE A 46 17.14 -0.71 -6.90
C PHE A 46 17.71 0.53 -7.59
N LEU A 47 18.32 0.39 -8.78
CA LEU A 47 18.97 1.50 -9.48
C LEU A 47 18.00 2.54 -10.03
N TYR A 48 16.85 2.11 -10.58
CA TYR A 48 15.97 2.96 -11.39
C TYR A 48 14.51 2.96 -10.93
N GLY A 49 14.13 2.14 -9.95
CA GLY A 49 12.74 1.91 -9.61
C GLY A 49 11.97 1.13 -10.69
N ASP A 50 12.68 0.41 -11.58
CA ASP A 50 12.10 -0.40 -12.66
C ASP A 50 11.50 -1.68 -12.07
N ALA A 51 10.34 -1.50 -11.42
CA ALA A 51 9.68 -2.51 -10.60
C ALA A 51 8.19 -2.22 -10.43
N ILE A 52 7.44 -3.30 -10.22
CA ILE A 52 6.04 -3.27 -9.80
C ILE A 52 5.88 -4.06 -8.51
N TYR A 53 4.76 -3.83 -7.79
CA TYR A 53 4.49 -4.61 -6.58
C TYR A 53 3.00 -4.81 -6.34
N GLU A 54 2.68 -5.84 -5.54
CA GLU A 54 1.36 -6.04 -4.96
C GLU A 54 1.45 -6.30 -3.47
N VAL A 55 0.31 -6.04 -2.81
CA VAL A 55 0.14 -6.30 -1.38
C VAL A 55 -1.19 -6.97 -1.16
N TRP A 56 -1.15 -8.12 -0.51
CA TRP A 56 -2.33 -8.80 0.02
C TRP A 56 -2.29 -8.80 1.54
N ARG A 57 -3.46 -8.96 2.13
CA ARG A 57 -3.60 -9.42 3.50
C ARG A 57 -4.36 -10.75 3.51
N THR A 58 -4.24 -11.49 4.58
CA THR A 58 -5.13 -12.62 4.80
C THR A 58 -6.37 -12.20 5.60
N GLN A 59 -7.43 -12.99 5.47
CA GLN A 59 -8.62 -12.98 6.29
C GLN A 59 -8.95 -14.41 6.65
N ALA A 60 -8.93 -14.77 7.94
CA ALA A 60 -9.05 -16.14 8.42
C ALA A 60 -8.07 -17.11 7.71
N GLY A 61 -6.83 -16.63 7.44
CA GLY A 61 -5.79 -17.37 6.74
C GLY A 61 -5.98 -17.53 5.23
N VAL A 62 -6.99 -16.91 4.62
CA VAL A 62 -7.24 -16.87 3.17
C VAL A 62 -6.71 -15.56 2.61
N ILE A 63 -5.97 -15.60 1.49
CA ILE A 63 -5.54 -14.36 0.80
C ILE A 63 -6.80 -13.65 0.31
N PHE A 64 -7.03 -12.44 0.84
CA PHE A 64 -8.20 -11.64 0.50
C PHE A 64 -8.02 -11.00 -0.89
N THR A 65 -9.02 -11.17 -1.76
CA THR A 65 -9.07 -10.63 -3.13
C THR A 65 -7.85 -11.00 -3.98
N TRP A 66 -7.48 -12.30 -3.94
CA TRP A 66 -6.32 -12.82 -4.67
C TRP A 66 -6.37 -12.49 -6.17
N GLU A 67 -7.51 -12.77 -6.81
CA GLU A 67 -7.67 -12.63 -8.26
C GLU A 67 -7.58 -11.17 -8.73
N GLU A 68 -8.22 -10.26 -8.02
CA GLU A 68 -8.27 -8.83 -8.34
C GLU A 68 -6.88 -8.20 -8.24
N HIS A 69 -6.15 -8.54 -7.20
CA HIS A 69 -4.77 -8.11 -7.03
C HIS A 69 -3.85 -8.69 -8.09
N TRP A 70 -3.97 -9.99 -8.39
CA TRP A 70 -3.18 -10.62 -9.44
C TRP A 70 -3.45 -9.97 -10.81
N ALA A 71 -4.71 -9.76 -11.16
CA ALA A 71 -5.09 -9.09 -12.40
C ALA A 71 -4.51 -7.65 -12.48
N ARG A 72 -4.41 -6.94 -11.35
CA ARG A 72 -3.78 -5.61 -11.32
C ARG A 72 -2.26 -5.70 -11.48
N LEU A 73 -1.60 -6.70 -10.89
CA LEU A 73 -0.17 -6.96 -11.10
C LEU A 73 0.11 -7.18 -12.59
N GLU A 74 -0.67 -8.04 -13.25
CA GLU A 74 -0.55 -8.31 -14.70
C GLU A 74 -0.77 -7.05 -15.55
N ARG A 75 -1.75 -6.22 -15.20
CA ARG A 75 -1.97 -4.93 -15.90
C ARG A 75 -0.76 -4.00 -15.75
N SER A 76 -0.19 -3.91 -14.55
CA SER A 76 1.02 -3.10 -14.30
C SER A 76 2.22 -3.65 -15.05
N ALA A 77 2.39 -4.98 -15.08
CA ALA A 77 3.47 -5.66 -15.81
C ALA A 77 3.38 -5.37 -17.32
N ARG A 78 2.18 -5.55 -17.92
CA ARG A 78 1.97 -5.26 -19.35
C ARG A 78 2.26 -3.80 -19.71
N ALA A 79 1.83 -2.85 -18.86
CA ALA A 79 2.02 -1.42 -19.10
C ALA A 79 3.50 -1.02 -19.09
N LEU A 80 4.34 -1.74 -18.37
CA LEU A 80 5.77 -1.49 -18.25
C LEU A 80 6.62 -2.43 -19.12
N TYR A 81 5.98 -3.27 -19.95
CA TYR A 81 6.67 -4.31 -20.73
C TYR A 81 7.60 -5.16 -19.83
N LEU A 82 7.13 -5.48 -18.63
CA LEU A 82 7.86 -6.29 -17.65
C LEU A 82 7.26 -7.70 -17.63
N GLU A 83 8.11 -8.70 -17.83
CA GLU A 83 7.70 -10.09 -17.72
C GLU A 83 7.58 -10.51 -16.25
N LEU A 84 6.53 -11.27 -15.93
CA LEU A 84 6.40 -11.86 -14.61
C LEU A 84 7.26 -13.12 -14.55
N PRO A 85 8.10 -13.28 -13.48
CA PRO A 85 9.03 -14.42 -13.38
C PRO A 85 8.33 -15.76 -13.15
N LEU A 86 7.09 -15.74 -12.65
CA LEU A 86 6.27 -16.92 -12.39
C LEU A 86 4.82 -16.65 -12.80
N GLY A 87 4.15 -17.70 -13.23
CA GLY A 87 2.71 -17.69 -13.44
C GLY A 87 1.94 -17.65 -12.11
N ARG A 88 0.62 -17.40 -12.21
CA ARG A 88 -0.27 -17.21 -11.05
C ARG A 88 -0.24 -18.40 -10.07
N ALA A 89 -0.29 -19.63 -10.58
CA ALA A 89 -0.30 -20.83 -9.75
C ALA A 89 1.03 -21.04 -9.01
N ASP A 90 2.14 -20.84 -9.71
CA ASP A 90 3.49 -21.00 -9.14
C ASP A 90 3.78 -19.90 -8.11
N MET A 91 3.35 -18.67 -8.38
CA MET A 91 3.49 -17.58 -7.42
C MET A 91 2.66 -17.83 -6.15
N LEU A 92 1.45 -18.37 -6.27
CA LEU A 92 0.66 -18.78 -5.12
C LEU A 92 1.35 -19.88 -4.31
N ALA A 93 1.99 -20.84 -4.97
CA ALA A 93 2.78 -21.88 -4.30
C ALA A 93 3.98 -21.28 -3.54
N GLU A 94 4.68 -20.30 -4.12
CA GLU A 94 5.77 -19.58 -3.46
C GLU A 94 5.27 -18.74 -2.26
N ILE A 95 4.11 -18.10 -2.37
CA ILE A 95 3.47 -17.39 -1.25
C ILE A 95 3.16 -18.36 -0.11
N ARG A 96 2.56 -19.52 -0.39
CA ARG A 96 2.26 -20.55 0.61
C ARG A 96 3.52 -21.05 1.30
N ARG A 97 4.56 -21.36 0.55
CA ARG A 97 5.85 -21.80 1.07
C ARG A 97 6.48 -20.75 1.99
N THR A 98 6.41 -19.48 1.59
CA THR A 98 6.95 -18.35 2.37
C THR A 98 6.12 -18.12 3.64
N ALA A 99 4.79 -18.21 3.56
CA ALA A 99 3.90 -18.09 4.71
C ALA A 99 4.08 -19.25 5.72
N ALA A 100 4.29 -20.48 5.24
CA ALA A 100 4.60 -21.62 6.10
C ALA A 100 5.92 -21.40 6.85
N ALA A 101 6.99 -21.00 6.15
CA ALA A 101 8.28 -20.69 6.78
C ALA A 101 8.20 -19.53 7.79
N TYR A 102 7.36 -18.53 7.52
CA TYR A 102 7.09 -17.46 8.48
C TYR A 102 6.44 -18.03 9.75
N ARG A 103 5.40 -18.89 9.61
CA ARG A 103 4.66 -19.44 10.76
C ARG A 103 5.49 -20.36 11.64
N GLU A 104 6.46 -21.08 11.07
CA GLU A 104 7.39 -21.91 11.85
C GLU A 104 8.25 -21.09 12.81
N ARG A 105 8.51 -19.81 12.49
CA ARG A 105 9.35 -18.90 13.27
C ARG A 105 8.56 -17.88 14.09
N ALA A 106 7.29 -17.65 13.76
CA ALA A 106 6.45 -16.66 14.43
C ALA A 106 5.84 -17.24 15.72
N ALA A 107 6.00 -16.52 16.83
CA ALA A 107 5.45 -16.93 18.12
C ALA A 107 3.91 -16.93 18.16
N GLN A 108 3.25 -16.07 17.39
CA GLN A 108 1.80 -15.99 17.25
C GLN A 108 1.45 -15.65 15.79
N PRO A 109 1.10 -16.62 14.97
CA PRO A 109 0.65 -16.35 13.62
C PRO A 109 -0.77 -15.76 13.65
N GLY A 110 -0.88 -14.46 13.41
CA GLY A 110 -2.13 -13.76 13.12
C GLY A 110 -2.38 -13.68 11.62
N GLU A 111 -3.19 -12.70 11.21
CA GLU A 111 -3.35 -12.37 9.80
C GLU A 111 -2.04 -11.84 9.20
N LEU A 112 -1.79 -12.21 7.96
CA LEU A 112 -0.54 -11.92 7.27
C LEU A 112 -0.67 -10.71 6.35
N TYR A 113 0.40 -9.94 6.29
CA TYR A 113 0.71 -9.00 5.22
C TYR A 113 1.69 -9.69 4.27
N ILE A 114 1.34 -9.75 3.01
CA ILE A 114 2.11 -10.38 1.95
C ILE A 114 2.43 -9.32 0.91
N ARG A 115 3.71 -9.04 0.68
CA ARG A 115 4.17 -8.11 -0.34
C ARG A 115 4.98 -8.86 -1.38
N LEU A 116 4.58 -8.76 -2.64
CA LEU A 116 5.34 -9.20 -3.80
C LEU A 116 5.92 -7.98 -4.50
N GLN A 117 7.23 -7.93 -4.65
CA GLN A 117 7.94 -7.00 -5.51
C GLN A 117 8.48 -7.77 -6.71
N VAL A 118 8.23 -7.28 -7.93
CA VAL A 118 8.82 -7.82 -9.16
C VAL A 118 9.65 -6.71 -9.79
N THR A 119 10.91 -7.00 -10.11
CA THR A 119 11.81 -6.09 -10.80
C THR A 119 12.16 -6.65 -12.18
N ARG A 120 12.65 -5.79 -13.08
CA ARG A 120 13.17 -6.27 -14.37
C ARG A 120 14.45 -7.10 -14.24
N GLY A 121 15.02 -7.23 -13.03
CA GLY A 121 16.24 -7.98 -12.75
C GLY A 121 17.51 -7.13 -12.74
N GLY A 122 18.63 -7.79 -12.92
CA GLY A 122 19.96 -7.19 -13.01
C GLY A 122 20.40 -6.90 -14.43
N GLY A 123 21.73 -6.88 -14.63
CA GLY A 123 22.36 -6.70 -15.94
C GLY A 123 23.32 -5.53 -16.00
N ALA A 124 23.69 -5.11 -17.20
CA ALA A 124 24.58 -3.96 -17.41
C ALA A 124 23.90 -2.64 -17.01
N ILE A 125 24.71 -1.68 -16.54
CA ILE A 125 24.21 -0.33 -16.20
C ILE A 125 23.80 0.39 -17.50
N GLY A 126 22.56 0.88 -17.54
CA GLY A 126 21.98 1.62 -18.66
C GLY A 126 20.46 1.58 -18.61
N LEU A 127 19.80 2.47 -19.38
CA LEU A 127 18.34 2.60 -19.39
C LEU A 127 17.65 1.66 -20.37
N ASP A 128 18.36 1.11 -21.35
CA ASP A 128 17.81 0.14 -22.28
C ASP A 128 17.34 -1.12 -21.53
N THR A 129 16.09 -1.47 -21.73
CA THR A 129 15.48 -2.67 -21.11
C THR A 129 16.10 -3.98 -21.62
N GLY A 130 16.67 -3.97 -22.83
CA GLY A 130 17.42 -5.11 -23.40
C GLY A 130 18.72 -5.44 -22.66
N LEU A 131 19.18 -4.58 -21.76
CA LEU A 131 20.35 -4.83 -20.90
C LEU A 131 20.01 -5.68 -19.66
N ALA A 132 18.73 -5.91 -19.40
CA ALA A 132 18.31 -6.71 -18.25
C ALA A 132 18.50 -8.21 -18.53
N ASP A 133 18.88 -8.94 -17.47
CA ASP A 133 19.09 -10.38 -17.56
C ASP A 133 17.76 -11.14 -17.57
N ARG A 134 17.12 -11.16 -16.41
CA ARG A 134 15.83 -11.83 -16.16
C ARG A 134 15.12 -11.15 -15.01
N PRO A 135 13.78 -11.16 -14.99
CA PRO A 135 13.04 -10.56 -13.88
C PRO A 135 13.30 -11.30 -12.56
N ASP A 136 13.40 -10.53 -11.48
CA ASP A 136 13.50 -11.03 -10.11
C ASP A 136 12.19 -10.80 -9.36
N PHE A 137 11.88 -11.67 -8.39
CA PHE A 137 10.86 -11.41 -7.41
C PHE A 137 11.39 -11.46 -5.98
N VAL A 138 10.79 -10.65 -5.12
CA VAL A 138 10.96 -10.68 -3.67
C VAL A 138 9.59 -10.75 -3.03
N LEU A 139 9.32 -11.82 -2.28
CA LEU A 139 8.17 -11.94 -1.42
C LEU A 139 8.58 -11.61 0.02
N LEU A 140 7.75 -10.81 0.69
CA LEU A 140 7.89 -10.50 2.11
C LEU A 140 6.60 -10.90 2.82
N VAL A 141 6.72 -11.68 3.88
CA VAL A 141 5.60 -12.10 4.73
C VAL A 141 5.87 -11.68 6.17
N GLN A 142 4.92 -10.97 6.75
CA GLN A 142 4.96 -10.48 8.12
C GLN A 142 3.55 -10.42 8.72
N PRO A 143 3.39 -10.11 10.03
CA PRO A 143 2.07 -9.84 10.59
C PRO A 143 1.39 -8.69 9.86
N CYS A 144 0.09 -8.80 9.61
CA CYS A 144 -0.67 -7.68 9.07
C CYS A 144 -0.62 -6.51 10.06
N PRO A 145 -0.14 -5.33 9.66
CA PRO A 145 -0.07 -4.18 10.56
C PRO A 145 -1.46 -3.82 11.07
N ALA A 146 -1.63 -3.81 12.38
CA ALA A 146 -2.85 -3.34 13.01
C ALA A 146 -2.86 -1.79 13.02
N VAL A 147 -3.99 -1.21 12.64
CA VAL A 147 -4.23 0.21 12.91
C VAL A 147 -4.50 0.36 14.41
N ALA A 148 -3.82 1.29 15.08
CA ALA A 148 -4.01 1.52 16.50
C ALA A 148 -5.49 1.77 16.83
N ALA A 149 -5.99 1.16 17.91
CA ALA A 149 -7.40 1.21 18.28
C ALA A 149 -7.92 2.64 18.46
N GLU A 150 -7.07 3.54 18.99
CA GLU A 150 -7.38 4.96 19.12
C GLU A 150 -7.62 5.62 17.75
N LYS A 151 -6.80 5.27 16.74
CA LYS A 151 -6.96 5.82 15.39
C LYS A 151 -8.22 5.29 14.68
N LEU A 152 -8.66 4.09 15.02
CA LEU A 152 -9.92 3.55 14.52
C LEU A 152 -11.14 4.17 15.21
N ARG A 153 -11.02 4.52 16.50
CA ARG A 153 -12.07 5.16 17.30
C ARG A 153 -12.16 6.66 17.02
N ASP A 154 -11.02 7.35 17.05
CA ASP A 154 -10.96 8.82 17.05
C ASP A 154 -10.74 9.38 15.63
N GLY A 155 -10.40 8.54 14.67
CA GLY A 155 -10.10 8.90 13.30
C GLY A 155 -8.67 9.43 13.09
N LEU A 156 -8.22 9.35 11.86
CA LEU A 156 -6.91 9.85 11.41
C LEU A 156 -6.96 11.37 11.20
N ARG A 157 -5.84 12.03 11.41
CA ARG A 157 -5.65 13.45 11.07
C ARG A 157 -4.80 13.53 9.81
N LEU A 158 -5.31 14.14 8.78
CA LEU A 158 -4.63 14.31 7.50
C LEU A 158 -4.22 15.77 7.29
N SER A 159 -3.27 15.98 6.39
CA SER A 159 -2.88 17.31 5.93
C SER A 159 -2.73 17.33 4.41
N LEU A 160 -3.12 18.42 3.77
CA LEU A 160 -2.91 18.62 2.33
C LEU A 160 -1.42 18.77 2.03
N ALA A 161 -0.93 18.09 0.99
CA ALA A 161 0.38 18.39 0.42
C ALA A 161 0.34 19.77 -0.26
N THR A 162 1.25 20.66 0.14
CA THR A 162 1.32 22.02 -0.40
C THR A 162 2.48 22.23 -1.37
N ALA A 163 3.63 21.58 -1.10
CA ALA A 163 4.84 21.73 -1.91
C ALA A 163 4.81 20.92 -3.21
N LEU A 164 4.16 19.76 -3.21
CA LEU A 164 4.15 18.84 -4.32
C LEU A 164 2.72 18.49 -4.75
N ARG A 165 2.59 18.10 -6.01
CA ARG A 165 1.36 17.55 -6.61
C ARG A 165 1.58 16.09 -6.98
N ARG A 166 0.50 15.34 -7.16
CA ARG A 166 0.55 13.99 -7.72
C ARG A 166 1.20 14.03 -9.10
N ASN A 167 2.02 13.02 -9.41
CA ASN A 167 2.54 12.88 -10.75
C ASN A 167 1.38 12.87 -11.76
N PRO A 168 1.44 13.67 -12.83
CA PRO A 168 0.42 13.66 -13.86
C PRO A 168 0.39 12.30 -14.57
N VAL A 169 -0.78 11.92 -15.07
CA VAL A 169 -1.01 10.61 -15.68
C VAL A 169 -0.19 10.35 -16.95
N ASP A 170 0.23 11.41 -17.62
CA ASP A 170 1.05 11.41 -18.82
C ASP A 170 2.57 11.41 -18.54
N ALA A 171 2.98 11.61 -17.28
CA ALA A 171 4.38 11.47 -16.86
C ALA A 171 4.69 10.04 -16.40
N LEU A 172 4.03 9.59 -15.34
CA LEU A 172 4.10 8.23 -14.82
C LEU A 172 2.72 7.89 -14.26
N SER A 173 1.95 7.06 -14.95
CA SER A 173 0.57 6.79 -14.59
C SER A 173 0.44 6.20 -13.18
N PRO A 174 -0.33 6.85 -12.28
CA PRO A 174 -0.63 6.31 -10.95
C PRO A 174 -1.44 5.01 -10.97
N ALA A 175 -2.05 4.67 -12.10
CA ALA A 175 -2.75 3.39 -12.29
C ALA A 175 -1.79 2.19 -12.29
N TRP A 176 -0.51 2.40 -12.57
CA TRP A 176 0.52 1.37 -12.50
C TRP A 176 1.08 1.30 -11.09
N LYS A 177 1.01 0.13 -10.47
CA LYS A 177 1.47 -0.04 -9.10
C LYS A 177 2.98 -0.28 -9.07
N THR A 178 3.75 0.78 -9.37
CA THR A 178 5.21 0.75 -9.41
C THR A 178 5.84 0.98 -8.04
N GLY A 179 7.16 0.70 -7.92
CA GLY A 179 7.95 1.05 -6.73
C GLY A 179 8.35 2.54 -6.64
N ASN A 180 7.91 3.41 -7.56
CA ASN A 180 8.33 4.81 -7.64
C ASN A 180 7.57 5.70 -6.66
N TYR A 181 7.80 5.51 -5.36
CA TYR A 181 7.07 6.17 -4.28
C TYR A 181 7.69 7.48 -3.77
N LEU A 182 8.73 8.01 -4.43
CA LEU A 182 9.42 9.21 -3.93
C LEU A 182 8.47 10.41 -3.78
N ASN A 183 7.58 10.64 -4.75
CA ASN A 183 6.55 11.68 -4.66
C ASN A 183 5.67 11.51 -3.41
N ASN A 184 5.16 10.30 -3.18
CA ASN A 184 4.32 9.98 -2.01
C ASN A 184 5.08 10.12 -0.69
N ILE A 185 6.36 9.69 -0.64
CA ILE A 185 7.23 9.80 0.54
C ILE A 185 7.44 11.26 0.92
N LEU A 186 7.74 12.11 -0.05
CA LEU A 186 7.98 13.55 0.19
C LEU A 186 6.71 14.27 0.65
N CYS A 187 5.55 13.98 0.03
CA CYS A 187 4.26 14.50 0.46
C CYS A 187 3.93 14.05 1.90
N LEU A 188 4.11 12.77 2.21
CA LEU A 188 3.85 12.24 3.56
C LEU A 188 4.79 12.87 4.58
N ARG A 189 6.09 13.06 4.26
CA ARG A 189 7.04 13.74 5.12
C ARG A 189 6.58 15.17 5.47
N GLU A 190 6.07 15.91 4.48
CA GLU A 190 5.51 17.24 4.70
C GLU A 190 4.34 17.21 5.68
N ALA A 191 3.38 16.29 5.52
CA ALA A 191 2.25 16.13 6.42
C ALA A 191 2.68 15.72 7.84
N ARG A 192 3.64 14.81 7.96
CA ARG A 192 4.22 14.39 9.26
C ARG A 192 4.88 15.54 10.00
N ALA A 193 5.58 16.44 9.30
CA ALA A 193 6.18 17.62 9.89
C ALA A 193 5.13 18.58 10.50
N ARG A 194 3.87 18.50 10.04
CA ARG A 194 2.72 19.23 10.60
C ARG A 194 1.91 18.41 11.63
N GLY A 195 2.42 17.24 12.05
CA GLY A 195 1.78 16.36 13.04
C GLY A 195 0.59 15.56 12.51
N ALA A 196 0.42 15.45 11.18
CA ALA A 196 -0.62 14.64 10.59
C ALA A 196 -0.23 13.14 10.52
N ASP A 197 -1.23 12.27 10.51
CA ASP A 197 -1.06 10.82 10.37
C ASP A 197 -0.87 10.37 8.93
N GLU A 198 -1.39 11.16 7.96
CA GLU A 198 -1.37 10.83 6.54
C GLU A 198 -1.52 12.13 5.72
N VAL A 199 -1.29 12.05 4.43
CA VAL A 199 -1.37 13.18 3.50
C VAL A 199 -2.52 13.03 2.53
N VAL A 200 -3.12 14.14 2.12
CA VAL A 200 -3.99 14.23 0.93
C VAL A 200 -3.22 14.92 -0.18
N ILE A 201 -3.11 14.27 -1.34
CA ILE A 201 -2.35 14.78 -2.48
C ILE A 201 -3.33 15.30 -3.53
N LEU A 202 -3.03 16.45 -4.14
CA LEU A 202 -3.81 17.04 -5.20
C LEU A 202 -3.14 16.81 -6.57
N ASN A 203 -3.94 16.73 -7.63
CA ASN A 203 -3.43 16.77 -9.00
C ASN A 203 -3.09 18.20 -9.44
N GLN A 204 -2.65 18.37 -10.69
CA GLN A 204 -2.30 19.68 -11.27
C GLN A 204 -3.50 20.61 -11.38
N ALA A 205 -4.72 20.07 -11.50
CA ALA A 205 -5.96 20.85 -11.53
C ALA A 205 -6.45 21.28 -10.15
N GLY A 206 -5.73 20.91 -9.07
CA GLY A 206 -6.12 21.21 -7.69
C GLY A 206 -7.25 20.31 -7.17
N GLU A 207 -7.48 19.18 -7.80
CA GLU A 207 -8.44 18.19 -7.34
C GLU A 207 -7.79 17.16 -6.42
N VAL A 208 -8.54 16.67 -5.45
CA VAL A 208 -8.12 15.58 -4.57
C VAL A 208 -7.88 14.33 -5.39
N THR A 209 -6.73 13.71 -5.18
CA THR A 209 -6.41 12.40 -5.75
C THR A 209 -6.58 11.32 -4.69
N GLU A 210 -5.56 11.03 -3.97
CA GLU A 210 -5.50 9.98 -2.96
C GLU A 210 -4.51 10.35 -1.84
N ALA A 211 -4.38 9.52 -0.82
CA ALA A 211 -3.36 9.62 0.19
C ALA A 211 -2.03 8.99 -0.28
N ALA A 212 -0.98 8.97 0.56
CA ALA A 212 0.30 8.40 0.18
C ALA A 212 0.21 6.91 -0.19
N VAL A 213 -0.63 6.14 0.53
CA VAL A 213 -0.76 4.67 0.36
C VAL A 213 -2.21 4.18 0.39
N SER A 214 -3.20 5.05 0.21
CA SER A 214 -4.63 4.73 0.32
C SER A 214 -5.45 5.61 -0.61
N ASN A 215 -6.53 5.08 -1.17
CA ASN A 215 -7.56 5.95 -1.76
C ASN A 215 -8.29 6.71 -0.66
N ILE A 216 -8.99 7.76 -1.01
CA ILE A 216 -9.78 8.59 -0.10
C ILE A 216 -11.23 8.66 -0.56
N ALA A 217 -12.16 8.72 0.37
CA ALA A 217 -13.56 8.94 0.12
C ALA A 217 -14.17 9.86 1.17
N PHE A 218 -15.30 10.45 0.82
CA PHE A 218 -16.07 11.40 1.64
C PHE A 218 -17.52 10.99 1.69
N VAL A 219 -18.26 11.53 2.64
CA VAL A 219 -19.73 11.40 2.69
C VAL A 219 -20.34 12.79 2.62
N ARG A 220 -21.29 12.97 1.70
CA ARG A 220 -22.16 14.14 1.61
C ARG A 220 -23.60 13.67 1.49
N ASP A 221 -24.47 14.12 2.40
CA ASP A 221 -25.89 13.80 2.40
C ASP A 221 -26.20 12.30 2.31
N GLY A 222 -25.41 11.50 3.05
CA GLY A 222 -25.51 10.04 3.06
C GLY A 222 -24.91 9.32 1.85
N VAL A 223 -24.38 10.04 0.85
CA VAL A 223 -23.77 9.51 -0.35
C VAL A 223 -22.25 9.43 -0.18
N VAL A 224 -21.68 8.27 -0.44
CA VAL A 224 -20.22 8.06 -0.50
C VAL A 224 -19.69 8.61 -1.82
N ILE A 225 -18.68 9.47 -1.75
CA ILE A 225 -18.06 10.12 -2.90
C ILE A 225 -16.56 9.85 -2.87
N THR A 226 -15.98 9.31 -3.94
CA THR A 226 -14.53 9.13 -4.08
C THR A 226 -14.04 9.78 -5.38
N PRO A 227 -12.82 10.32 -5.43
CA PRO A 227 -12.25 10.84 -6.67
C PRO A 227 -12.29 9.80 -7.80
N PRO A 228 -12.56 10.21 -9.05
CA PRO A 228 -12.57 9.30 -10.20
C PRO A 228 -11.15 8.87 -10.58
N LEU A 229 -11.01 7.77 -11.31
CA LEU A 229 -9.70 7.31 -11.80
C LEU A 229 -8.99 8.36 -12.67
N THR A 230 -9.76 9.20 -13.37
CA THR A 230 -9.26 10.30 -14.18
C THR A 230 -8.58 11.41 -13.36
N ALA A 231 -8.80 11.47 -12.05
CA ALA A 231 -8.08 12.38 -11.17
C ALA A 231 -6.58 12.03 -11.03
N GLY A 232 -6.14 10.86 -11.50
CA GLY A 232 -4.77 10.39 -11.40
C GLY A 232 -4.52 9.62 -10.10
N ILE A 233 -5.32 8.61 -9.85
CA ILE A 233 -5.23 7.72 -8.68
C ILE A 233 -4.98 6.27 -9.08
N LEU A 234 -4.54 5.47 -8.10
CA LEU A 234 -4.54 4.02 -8.26
C LEU A 234 -5.98 3.49 -8.21
N GLY A 235 -6.34 2.58 -9.13
CA GLY A 235 -7.55 1.77 -9.03
C GLY A 235 -7.41 0.78 -7.86
N GLY A 236 -7.75 1.24 -6.65
CA GLY A 236 -7.62 0.43 -5.43
C GLY A 236 -8.68 -0.66 -5.37
N ILE A 237 -8.29 -1.91 -5.01
CA ILE A 237 -9.21 -3.04 -4.89
C ILE A 237 -10.27 -2.76 -3.80
N THR A 238 -9.84 -2.27 -2.64
CA THR A 238 -10.77 -1.88 -1.55
C THR A 238 -11.75 -0.78 -2.01
N ARG A 239 -11.28 0.20 -2.80
CA ARG A 239 -12.12 1.24 -3.37
C ARG A 239 -13.16 0.67 -4.34
N ASP A 240 -12.74 -0.22 -5.21
CA ASP A 240 -13.62 -0.87 -6.19
C ASP A 240 -14.70 -1.70 -5.51
N LEU A 241 -14.33 -2.51 -4.52
CA LEU A 241 -15.27 -3.27 -3.70
C LEU A 241 -16.27 -2.36 -2.97
N VAL A 242 -15.82 -1.24 -2.42
CA VAL A 242 -16.71 -0.28 -1.76
C VAL A 242 -17.72 0.30 -2.75
N LEU A 243 -17.28 0.71 -3.94
CA LEU A 243 -18.15 1.31 -4.94
C LEU A 243 -19.19 0.34 -5.49
N HIS A 244 -18.74 -0.87 -5.85
CA HIS A 244 -19.53 -1.76 -6.70
C HIS A 244 -20.15 -2.97 -5.96
N THR A 245 -19.70 -3.24 -4.73
CA THR A 245 -20.14 -4.43 -4.00
C THR A 245 -20.65 -4.09 -2.60
N VAL A 246 -19.80 -3.51 -1.75
CA VAL A 246 -20.07 -3.41 -0.31
C VAL A 246 -21.09 -2.30 -0.01
N ALA A 247 -20.95 -1.10 -0.60
CA ALA A 247 -21.90 -0.02 -0.36
C ALA A 247 -23.29 -0.35 -0.90
N PRO A 248 -23.47 -0.85 -2.14
CA PRO A 248 -24.78 -1.30 -2.63
C PRO A 248 -25.41 -2.38 -1.74
N ALA A 249 -24.66 -3.40 -1.35
CA ALA A 249 -25.14 -4.46 -0.46
C ALA A 249 -25.57 -3.95 0.92
N ALA A 250 -24.95 -2.88 1.41
CA ALA A 250 -25.32 -2.21 2.65
C ALA A 250 -26.46 -1.18 2.49
N GLY A 251 -27.08 -1.06 1.29
CA GLY A 251 -28.09 -0.05 1.00
C GLY A 251 -27.56 1.38 1.02
N LEU A 252 -26.26 1.56 0.69
CA LEU A 252 -25.60 2.86 0.58
C LEU A 252 -25.37 3.22 -0.89
N VAL A 253 -25.52 4.50 -1.20
CA VAL A 253 -25.17 5.03 -2.52
C VAL A 253 -23.70 5.43 -2.51
N ALA A 254 -22.93 4.93 -3.48
CA ALA A 254 -21.53 5.29 -3.67
C ALA A 254 -21.30 5.69 -5.14
N ARG A 255 -20.50 6.73 -5.38
CA ARG A 255 -20.18 7.20 -6.73
C ARG A 255 -18.84 7.89 -6.81
N GLU A 256 -18.33 7.99 -8.03
CA GLU A 256 -17.18 8.81 -8.36
C GLU A 256 -17.61 10.25 -8.63
N ALA A 257 -16.85 11.20 -8.11
CA ALA A 257 -16.94 12.60 -8.52
C ALA A 257 -15.63 13.34 -8.18
N PRO A 258 -15.25 14.37 -8.95
CA PRO A 258 -14.17 15.27 -8.57
C PRO A 258 -14.45 15.91 -7.21
N VAL A 259 -13.42 16.04 -6.39
CA VAL A 259 -13.46 16.70 -5.07
C VAL A 259 -12.33 17.72 -5.02
N ARG A 260 -12.60 18.90 -4.51
CA ARG A 260 -11.61 19.95 -4.28
C ARG A 260 -11.54 20.30 -2.80
N PRO A 261 -10.43 20.86 -2.29
CA PRO A 261 -10.34 21.30 -0.90
C PRO A 261 -11.48 22.23 -0.45
N ALA A 262 -11.99 23.07 -1.35
CA ALA A 262 -13.14 23.94 -1.07
C ALA A 262 -14.44 23.16 -0.76
N ASP A 263 -14.56 21.92 -1.21
CA ASP A 263 -15.74 21.09 -0.98
C ASP A 263 -15.76 20.48 0.43
N PHE A 264 -14.62 20.43 1.13
CA PHE A 264 -14.49 19.72 2.42
C PHE A 264 -15.47 20.21 3.48
N ALA A 265 -15.73 21.51 3.54
CA ALA A 265 -16.66 22.10 4.49
C ALA A 265 -18.11 21.59 4.32
N GLY A 266 -18.46 21.09 3.14
CA GLY A 266 -19.77 20.48 2.84
C GLY A 266 -19.81 18.96 2.99
N MET A 267 -18.68 18.31 3.37
CA MET A 267 -18.61 16.87 3.59
C MET A 267 -18.78 16.57 5.08
N GLN A 268 -19.66 15.62 5.42
CA GLN A 268 -19.90 15.23 6.80
C GLN A 268 -18.84 14.26 7.32
N GLU A 269 -18.37 13.34 6.47
CA GLU A 269 -17.41 12.31 6.84
C GLU A 269 -16.29 12.18 5.79
N CYS A 270 -15.15 11.65 6.24
CA CYS A 270 -14.03 11.31 5.38
C CYS A 270 -13.42 9.99 5.85
N PHE A 271 -12.93 9.16 4.93
CA PHE A 271 -12.25 7.91 5.26
C PHE A 271 -11.25 7.49 4.18
N LEU A 272 -10.29 6.66 4.57
CA LEU A 272 -9.28 6.06 3.70
C LEU A 272 -9.64 4.62 3.37
N LEU A 273 -9.23 4.18 2.17
CA LEU A 273 -9.48 2.84 1.64
C LEU A 273 -8.16 2.20 1.22
N SER A 274 -7.80 1.08 1.82
CA SER A 274 -6.60 0.30 1.43
C SER A 274 -6.69 -1.14 1.93
N THR A 275 -5.87 -2.02 1.36
CA THR A 275 -5.79 -3.45 1.72
C THR A 275 -5.53 -3.68 3.22
N THR A 276 -4.78 -2.80 3.89
CA THR A 276 -4.41 -2.96 5.31
C THR A 276 -5.28 -2.20 6.29
N LYS A 277 -6.05 -1.21 5.81
CA LYS A 277 -6.93 -0.39 6.68
C LYS A 277 -8.41 -0.71 6.47
N ASP A 278 -8.74 -1.39 5.36
CA ASP A 278 -10.12 -1.54 4.86
C ASP A 278 -10.78 -0.18 4.74
N VAL A 279 -11.63 0.21 5.70
CA VAL A 279 -12.26 1.52 5.83
C VAL A 279 -11.71 2.19 7.09
N GLY A 280 -10.83 3.17 6.91
CA GLY A 280 -10.17 3.90 8.00
C GLY A 280 -10.76 5.31 8.18
N PRO A 281 -11.44 5.62 9.30
CA PRO A 281 -12.08 6.93 9.51
C PRO A 281 -11.05 8.05 9.59
N VAL A 282 -11.42 9.23 9.09
CA VAL A 282 -10.62 10.46 9.15
C VAL A 282 -11.37 11.49 9.96
N ALA A 283 -10.72 12.03 10.99
CA ALA A 283 -11.29 13.04 11.89
C ALA A 283 -11.10 14.48 11.38
N ALA A 284 -10.02 14.73 10.63
CA ALA A 284 -9.76 16.06 10.11
C ALA A 284 -8.80 16.03 8.91
N ILE A 285 -8.96 17.01 8.02
CA ILE A 285 -7.95 17.40 7.02
C ILE A 285 -7.60 18.87 7.30
N ASP A 286 -6.37 19.13 7.75
CA ASP A 286 -5.93 20.42 8.29
C ASP A 286 -6.95 20.97 9.31
N GLY A 287 -7.57 22.13 9.06
CA GLY A 287 -8.56 22.75 9.94
C GLY A 287 -9.99 22.23 9.80
N VAL A 288 -10.31 21.42 8.77
CA VAL A 288 -11.67 20.92 8.52
C VAL A 288 -11.88 19.62 9.28
N LYS A 289 -12.94 19.55 10.09
CA LYS A 289 -13.29 18.37 10.90
C LYS A 289 -14.38 17.54 10.22
N PHE A 290 -14.33 16.24 10.42
CA PHE A 290 -15.32 15.27 9.94
C PHE A 290 -15.90 14.45 11.10
N SER A 291 -17.13 13.98 10.92
CA SER A 291 -17.80 13.13 11.90
C SER A 291 -17.13 11.75 11.94
N VAL A 292 -16.86 11.27 13.15
CA VAL A 292 -16.32 9.92 13.44
C VAL A 292 -17.20 9.30 14.54
N GLY A 293 -17.34 7.99 14.51
CA GLY A 293 -18.09 7.26 15.54
C GLY A 293 -19.08 6.26 14.96
N THR A 294 -19.86 5.62 15.84
CA THR A 294 -20.70 4.47 15.52
C THR A 294 -21.92 4.80 14.65
N ASN A 295 -22.39 6.05 14.70
CA ASN A 295 -23.60 6.49 13.97
C ASN A 295 -23.28 7.14 12.63
N THR A 296 -22.18 6.75 11.99
CA THR A 296 -21.72 7.30 10.71
C THR A 296 -21.94 6.31 9.57
N VAL A 297 -22.00 6.83 8.33
CA VAL A 297 -21.99 6.03 7.11
C VAL A 297 -20.69 5.24 7.03
N THR A 298 -19.56 5.84 7.41
CA THR A 298 -18.23 5.20 7.49
C THR A 298 -18.25 3.98 8.40
N ALA A 299 -18.89 4.06 9.59
CA ALA A 299 -18.99 2.92 10.50
C ALA A 299 -19.85 1.79 9.93
N ARG A 300 -20.99 2.12 9.30
CA ARG A 300 -21.83 1.14 8.59
C ARG A 300 -21.07 0.46 7.47
N LEU A 301 -20.38 1.23 6.65
CA LEU A 301 -19.56 0.71 5.55
C LEU A 301 -18.44 -0.19 6.05
N LYS A 302 -17.77 0.19 7.14
CA LYS A 302 -16.73 -0.62 7.77
C LYS A 302 -17.25 -1.97 8.27
N ALA A 303 -18.42 -1.97 8.92
CA ALA A 303 -19.06 -3.21 9.37
C ALA A 303 -19.43 -4.11 8.17
N ALA A 304 -20.06 -3.55 7.14
CA ALA A 304 -20.42 -4.28 5.92
C ALA A 304 -19.18 -4.83 5.19
N PHE A 305 -18.08 -4.07 5.16
CA PHE A 305 -16.82 -4.54 4.58
C PHE A 305 -16.22 -5.72 5.36
N ALA A 306 -16.28 -5.68 6.69
CA ALA A 306 -15.83 -6.78 7.54
C ALA A 306 -16.68 -8.05 7.32
N ASP A 307 -18.01 -7.90 7.16
CA ASP A 307 -18.92 -9.00 6.84
C ASP A 307 -18.59 -9.61 5.47
N TYR A 308 -18.41 -8.76 4.46
CA TYR A 308 -17.97 -9.19 3.13
C TYR A 308 -16.65 -9.94 3.17
N ALA A 309 -15.66 -9.43 3.89
CA ALA A 309 -14.34 -10.08 3.99
C ALA A 309 -14.43 -11.45 4.67
N ARG A 310 -15.31 -11.62 5.68
CA ARG A 310 -15.57 -12.93 6.31
C ARG A 310 -16.25 -13.90 5.34
N GLY A 311 -17.25 -13.46 4.61
CA GLY A 311 -17.92 -14.25 3.57
C GLY A 311 -16.92 -14.68 2.48
N TYR A 312 -16.12 -13.73 1.98
CA TYR A 312 -15.08 -14.02 1.00
C TYR A 312 -14.14 -15.13 1.47
N ALA A 313 -13.68 -15.07 2.71
CA ALA A 313 -12.77 -16.09 3.26
C ALA A 313 -13.43 -17.48 3.37
N ALA A 314 -14.73 -17.54 3.66
CA ALA A 314 -15.47 -18.79 3.69
C ALA A 314 -15.61 -19.42 2.29
N ASP A 315 -15.89 -18.60 1.29
CA ASP A 315 -16.16 -19.05 -0.09
C ASP A 315 -14.87 -19.35 -0.89
N HIS A 316 -13.72 -18.84 -0.45
CA HIS A 316 -12.46 -18.91 -1.20
C HIS A 316 -11.36 -19.70 -0.46
N ALA A 317 -11.70 -20.83 0.14
CA ALA A 317 -10.75 -21.70 0.84
C ALA A 317 -9.55 -22.13 -0.02
N ALA A 318 -9.69 -22.13 -1.34
CA ALA A 318 -8.63 -22.40 -2.29
C ALA A 318 -7.44 -21.42 -2.20
N TRP A 319 -7.63 -20.21 -1.66
CA TRP A 319 -6.57 -19.21 -1.49
C TRP A 319 -5.96 -19.19 -0.08
N ARG A 320 -6.20 -20.25 0.72
CA ARG A 320 -5.59 -20.39 2.04
C ARG A 320 -4.07 -20.54 1.95
N VAL A 321 -3.37 -19.86 2.84
CA VAL A 321 -1.91 -19.87 2.98
C VAL A 321 -1.49 -20.20 4.41
#